data_8ca17350a664455833a6aa849a8f3304
#
_entry.id   8ca17350a664455833a6aa849a8f3304
#
_cell.length_a   1.000
_cell.length_b   1.000
_cell.length_c   1.000
_cell.angle_alpha   90.00
_cell.angle_beta   90.00
_cell.angle_gamma   90.00
#
_symmetry.space_group_name_H-M   'P 1'
#
loop_
_entity.id
_entity.type
_entity.pdbx_description
1 polymer ?
#
loop_
_entity_poly.entity_id
_entity_poly.type
_entity_poly.pdbx_seq_one_letter_code
_entity_poly.pdbx_strand_id
1 'polypeptide(L)'
;MQYVCWNRWIKVCTRPRSAFLIVDVQNDFISGSLNITKCAAQQDGSEVIEPINHLLKTVPFDAVFYSLDWHPVDHVSFVDNLHLRDVDASSSVSKEDAKVYDTVTLAGPPPQKQRLWPRHCVQDSWGAELHKDLVVVSNAVKIYKGTNPEVDSYSVFWDNRKLTETTLFSQLQNKGATDIYICGLAYDVCVGATAVDALASGFRTILIDDCSRGVDLVDIEKTKSTVIGNNGVIVNSSQVRAMVEGRDRRPELGYKLALEIKHSIRSVRKSSQ
;
A
#
# COMPACT_ATOMS: atom_id res chain seq x y z
N MET A 1 6.48 25.42 11.61
CA MET A 1 6.50 23.96 11.74
C MET A 1 5.90 23.43 13.06
N GLN A 2 6.18 24.03 14.24
CA GLN A 2 5.67 23.59 15.55
C GLN A 2 4.13 23.61 15.70
N TYR A 3 3.44 24.68 15.26
CA TYR A 3 1.99 24.81 15.37
C TYR A 3 1.21 23.73 14.58
N VAL A 4 1.74 23.31 13.43
CA VAL A 4 1.12 22.28 12.60
C VAL A 4 1.18 20.90 13.29
N CYS A 5 2.28 20.60 13.99
CA CYS A 5 2.49 19.35 14.72
C CYS A 5 1.52 19.22 15.90
N TRP A 6 1.37 20.27 16.73
CA TRP A 6 0.45 20.30 17.88
C TRP A 6 -1.01 20.13 17.47
N ASN A 7 -1.46 20.82 16.43
CA ASN A 7 -2.82 20.70 15.93
C ASN A 7 -3.15 19.29 15.40
N ARG A 8 -2.17 18.61 14.79
CA ARG A 8 -2.32 17.22 14.36
C ARG A 8 -2.51 16.28 15.55
N TRP A 9 -1.73 16.42 16.62
CA TRP A 9 -1.82 15.57 17.80
C TRP A 9 -3.12 15.74 18.58
N ILE A 10 -3.56 16.97 18.74
CA ILE A 10 -4.87 17.26 19.37
C ILE A 10 -5.96 16.55 18.58
N LYS A 11 -5.97 16.63 17.24
CA LYS A 11 -6.95 15.95 16.40
C LYS A 11 -6.90 14.42 16.56
N VAL A 12 -5.73 13.82 16.57
CA VAL A 12 -5.58 12.36 16.78
C VAL A 12 -6.11 11.92 18.12
N CYS A 13 -5.88 12.70 19.20
CA CYS A 13 -6.34 12.34 20.53
C CYS A 13 -7.83 12.61 20.76
N THR A 14 -8.39 13.65 20.14
CA THR A 14 -9.76 14.11 20.42
C THR A 14 -10.78 13.63 19.40
N ARG A 15 -10.38 13.56 18.12
CA ARG A 15 -11.25 13.17 17.01
C ARG A 15 -10.42 12.53 15.89
N PRO A 16 -10.07 11.25 16.03
CA PRO A 16 -9.42 10.51 14.93
C PRO A 16 -10.30 10.56 13.68
N ARG A 17 -9.64 10.65 12.51
CA ARG A 17 -10.30 10.58 11.21
C ARG A 17 -9.80 9.37 10.46
N SER A 18 -10.72 8.49 10.12
CA SER A 18 -10.47 7.20 9.50
C SER A 18 -10.53 7.29 7.98
N ALA A 19 -9.45 6.87 7.31
CA ALA A 19 -9.42 6.63 5.87
C ALA A 19 -9.37 5.13 5.61
N PHE A 20 -10.21 4.62 4.73
CA PHE A 20 -10.18 3.23 4.26
C PHE A 20 -9.53 3.20 2.89
N LEU A 21 -8.40 2.53 2.77
CA LEU A 21 -7.63 2.38 1.53
C LEU A 21 -7.68 0.94 1.05
N ILE A 22 -8.37 0.73 -0.06
CA ILE A 22 -8.55 -0.55 -0.72
C ILE A 22 -7.55 -0.62 -1.87
N VAL A 23 -6.56 -1.50 -1.73
CA VAL A 23 -5.41 -1.57 -2.63
C VAL A 23 -5.64 -2.59 -3.73
N ASP A 24 -5.64 -2.15 -4.97
CA ASP A 24 -5.48 -2.92 -6.22
C ASP A 24 -6.39 -4.17 -6.34
N VAL A 25 -7.66 -4.07 -5.95
CA VAL A 25 -8.62 -5.16 -6.12
C VAL A 25 -9.12 -5.17 -7.57
N GLN A 26 -8.18 -5.51 -8.48
CA GLN A 26 -8.34 -5.45 -9.93
C GLN A 26 -8.48 -6.83 -10.56
N ASN A 27 -9.06 -6.88 -11.77
CA ASN A 27 -9.37 -8.13 -12.46
C ASN A 27 -8.14 -9.01 -12.71
N ASP A 28 -6.99 -8.41 -13.09
CA ASP A 28 -5.79 -9.19 -13.39
C ASP A 28 -5.26 -9.97 -12.19
N PHE A 29 -5.37 -9.43 -10.98
CA PHE A 29 -4.92 -10.11 -9.76
C PHE A 29 -5.88 -11.21 -9.28
N ILE A 30 -7.13 -11.20 -9.74
CA ILE A 30 -8.17 -12.14 -9.30
C ILE A 30 -8.36 -13.27 -10.32
N SER A 31 -8.63 -12.93 -11.58
CA SER A 31 -8.96 -13.91 -12.62
C SER A 31 -8.20 -13.69 -13.92
N GLY A 32 -7.42 -12.62 -14.04
CA GLY A 32 -6.70 -12.23 -15.24
C GLY A 32 -5.27 -12.75 -15.31
N SER A 33 -4.40 -11.95 -15.92
CA SER A 33 -3.04 -12.35 -16.32
C SER A 33 -2.10 -12.62 -15.15
N LEU A 34 -2.27 -11.92 -14.02
CA LEU A 34 -1.50 -12.11 -12.78
C LEU A 34 -2.40 -12.64 -11.66
N ASN A 35 -3.25 -13.62 -11.97
CA ASN A 35 -4.08 -14.29 -10.97
C ASN A 35 -3.21 -14.87 -9.85
N ILE A 36 -3.36 -14.35 -8.62
CA ILE A 36 -2.50 -14.68 -7.48
C ILE A 36 -2.66 -16.12 -6.99
N THR A 37 -3.73 -16.84 -7.36
CA THR A 37 -3.84 -18.29 -7.08
C THR A 37 -2.71 -19.10 -7.72
N LYS A 38 -2.07 -18.57 -8.77
CA LYS A 38 -0.93 -19.19 -9.45
C LYS A 38 0.42 -18.87 -8.81
N CYS A 39 0.44 -18.00 -7.81
CA CYS A 39 1.63 -17.66 -7.04
C CYS A 39 1.91 -18.69 -5.93
N ALA A 40 3.07 -18.57 -5.25
CA ALA A 40 3.52 -19.54 -4.25
C ALA A 40 2.53 -19.71 -3.08
N ALA A 41 1.86 -18.65 -2.63
CA ALA A 41 0.87 -18.71 -1.57
C ALA A 41 -0.43 -19.39 -1.97
N GLN A 42 -0.75 -19.49 -3.27
CA GLN A 42 -1.98 -20.07 -3.81
C GLN A 42 -3.27 -19.49 -3.21
N GLN A 43 -3.23 -18.25 -2.76
CA GLN A 43 -4.38 -17.57 -2.17
C GLN A 43 -5.33 -17.05 -3.25
N ASP A 44 -6.64 -17.09 -2.99
CA ASP A 44 -7.64 -16.54 -3.89
C ASP A 44 -7.90 -15.06 -3.61
N GLY A 45 -7.55 -14.20 -4.58
CA GLY A 45 -7.77 -12.76 -4.48
C GLY A 45 -9.24 -12.35 -4.38
N SER A 46 -10.17 -13.18 -4.87
CA SER A 46 -11.61 -12.89 -4.78
C SER A 46 -12.16 -12.92 -3.35
N GLU A 47 -11.50 -13.63 -2.44
CA GLU A 47 -11.92 -13.75 -1.04
C GLU A 47 -11.87 -12.42 -0.27
N VAL A 48 -11.17 -11.39 -0.78
CA VAL A 48 -11.13 -10.08 -0.14
C VAL A 48 -12.40 -9.25 -0.41
N ILE A 49 -13.18 -9.58 -1.44
CA ILE A 49 -14.26 -8.74 -1.95
C ILE A 49 -15.40 -8.63 -0.94
N GLU A 50 -15.88 -9.78 -0.44
CA GLU A 50 -17.02 -9.79 0.48
C GLU A 50 -16.71 -9.06 1.78
N PRO A 51 -15.62 -9.35 2.51
CA PRO A 51 -15.33 -8.64 3.75
C PRO A 51 -15.04 -7.15 3.52
N ILE A 52 -14.46 -6.74 2.40
CA ILE A 52 -14.31 -5.31 2.04
C ILE A 52 -15.69 -4.66 1.84
N ASN A 53 -16.57 -5.28 1.07
CA ASN A 53 -17.93 -4.79 0.82
C ASN A 53 -18.73 -4.69 2.12
N HIS A 54 -18.55 -5.65 3.03
CA HIS A 54 -19.18 -5.61 4.35
C HIS A 54 -18.69 -4.40 5.16
N LEU A 55 -17.37 -4.13 5.17
CA LEU A 55 -16.81 -2.95 5.84
C LEU A 55 -17.34 -1.65 5.24
N LEU A 56 -17.36 -1.53 3.91
CA LEU A 56 -17.92 -0.35 3.22
C LEU A 56 -19.38 -0.07 3.60
N LYS A 57 -20.16 -1.11 3.80
CA LYS A 57 -21.57 -1.01 4.19
C LYS A 57 -21.79 -0.67 5.66
N THR A 58 -20.92 -1.16 6.56
CA THR A 58 -21.20 -1.19 7.99
C THR A 58 -20.35 -0.23 8.82
N VAL A 59 -19.20 0.23 8.29
CA VAL A 59 -18.25 1.08 9.02
C VAL A 59 -18.31 2.51 8.49
N PRO A 60 -18.54 3.53 9.35
CA PRO A 60 -18.64 4.92 8.93
C PRO A 60 -17.24 5.56 8.78
N PHE A 61 -16.48 5.13 7.77
CA PHE A 61 -15.20 5.77 7.46
C PHE A 61 -15.37 7.22 7.01
N ASP A 62 -14.47 8.11 7.43
CA ASP A 62 -14.48 9.53 7.02
C ASP A 62 -14.11 9.72 5.55
N ALA A 63 -13.30 8.82 5.00
CA ALA A 63 -12.91 8.83 3.59
C ALA A 63 -12.61 7.42 3.08
N VAL A 64 -12.87 7.16 1.79
CA VAL A 64 -12.59 5.89 1.11
C VAL A 64 -11.72 6.16 -0.12
N PHE A 65 -10.70 5.33 -0.30
CA PHE A 65 -9.76 5.37 -1.40
C PHE A 65 -9.65 3.99 -2.05
N TYR A 66 -9.54 3.98 -3.38
CA TYR A 66 -9.18 2.79 -4.16
C TYR A 66 -7.90 3.08 -4.90
N SER A 67 -6.90 2.21 -4.79
CA SER A 67 -5.76 2.29 -5.69
C SER A 67 -5.92 1.34 -6.88
N LEU A 68 -5.26 1.70 -7.97
CA LEU A 68 -5.18 0.90 -9.17
C LEU A 68 -3.76 0.94 -9.71
N ASP A 69 -3.18 -0.23 -9.96
CA ASP A 69 -2.06 -0.35 -10.89
C ASP A 69 -2.54 0.07 -12.27
N TRP A 70 -1.77 0.97 -12.92
CA TRP A 70 -2.17 1.56 -14.18
C TRP A 70 -0.95 1.70 -15.10
N HIS A 71 -0.48 0.54 -15.58
CA HIS A 71 0.79 0.42 -16.27
C HIS A 71 0.68 0.74 -17.76
N PRO A 72 1.60 1.55 -18.31
CA PRO A 72 1.73 1.66 -19.77
C PRO A 72 2.21 0.34 -20.37
N VAL A 73 1.98 0.14 -21.67
CA VAL A 73 2.28 -1.13 -22.37
C VAL A 73 3.76 -1.51 -22.34
N ASP A 74 4.67 -0.53 -22.20
CA ASP A 74 6.12 -0.70 -22.16
C ASP A 74 6.70 -0.67 -20.74
N HIS A 75 5.86 -0.87 -19.71
CA HIS A 75 6.27 -0.78 -18.30
C HIS A 75 7.41 -1.73 -17.94
N VAL A 76 8.32 -1.24 -17.13
CA VAL A 76 9.58 -1.90 -16.72
C VAL A 76 9.37 -3.22 -15.96
N SER A 77 8.25 -3.38 -15.26
CA SER A 77 7.96 -4.59 -14.47
C SER A 77 7.58 -5.81 -15.31
N PHE A 78 7.23 -5.64 -16.58
CA PHE A 78 6.80 -6.75 -17.42
C PHE A 78 7.98 -7.55 -17.95
N VAL A 79 7.99 -8.85 -17.73
CA VAL A 79 9.06 -9.73 -18.18
C VAL A 79 9.29 -9.67 -19.70
N ASP A 80 8.22 -9.57 -20.48
CA ASP A 80 8.26 -9.47 -21.94
C ASP A 80 8.80 -8.12 -22.45
N ASN A 81 8.87 -7.11 -21.59
CA ASN A 81 9.51 -5.82 -21.89
C ASN A 81 11.00 -5.76 -21.49
N LEU A 82 11.55 -6.83 -20.89
CA LEU A 82 12.96 -6.82 -20.48
C LEU A 82 13.94 -6.57 -21.65
N HIS A 83 13.54 -6.96 -22.87
CA HIS A 83 14.32 -6.69 -24.08
C HIS A 83 14.51 -5.19 -24.37
N LEU A 84 13.65 -4.32 -23.85
CA LEU A 84 13.73 -2.86 -23.96
C LEU A 84 14.69 -2.22 -22.95
N ARG A 85 15.26 -3.00 -22.03
CA ARG A 85 16.07 -2.51 -20.90
C ARG A 85 17.45 -3.15 -20.92
N ASP A 86 18.44 -2.41 -20.42
CA ASP A 86 19.77 -2.96 -20.19
C ASP A 86 19.84 -3.56 -18.78
N VAL A 87 20.37 -4.79 -18.71
CA VAL A 87 20.62 -5.50 -17.46
C VAL A 87 22.05 -5.22 -17.01
N ASP A 88 22.22 -4.80 -15.75
CA ASP A 88 23.52 -4.51 -15.16
C ASP A 88 24.35 -5.79 -14.98
N ALA A 89 25.66 -5.68 -15.14
CA ALA A 89 26.58 -6.81 -14.99
C ALA A 89 26.57 -7.43 -13.59
N SER A 90 26.09 -6.72 -12.57
CA SER A 90 25.90 -7.22 -11.20
C SER A 90 24.60 -8.02 -11.01
N SER A 91 23.76 -8.13 -12.05
CA SER A 91 22.52 -8.91 -11.95
C SER A 91 22.82 -10.38 -11.76
N SER A 92 22.13 -11.01 -10.79
CA SER A 92 22.25 -12.46 -10.53
C SER A 92 21.62 -13.34 -11.61
N VAL A 93 20.73 -12.74 -12.44
CA VAL A 93 20.06 -13.40 -13.57
C VAL A 93 20.37 -12.59 -14.81
N SER A 94 20.78 -13.27 -15.89
CA SER A 94 21.02 -12.64 -17.18
C SER A 94 19.71 -12.24 -17.86
N LYS A 95 19.81 -11.36 -18.87
CA LYS A 95 18.64 -10.93 -19.64
C LYS A 95 17.98 -12.09 -20.38
N GLU A 96 18.80 -13.02 -20.87
CA GLU A 96 18.40 -14.19 -21.69
C GLU A 96 17.74 -15.29 -20.84
N ASP A 97 18.16 -15.42 -19.58
CA ASP A 97 17.67 -16.48 -18.66
C ASP A 97 16.51 -16.02 -17.78
N ALA A 98 16.22 -14.72 -17.77
CA ALA A 98 15.22 -14.12 -16.89
C ALA A 98 13.80 -14.63 -17.18
N LYS A 99 13.10 -14.99 -16.11
CA LYS A 99 11.73 -15.52 -16.11
C LYS A 99 10.82 -14.69 -15.24
N VAL A 100 9.53 -14.93 -15.38
CA VAL A 100 8.50 -14.38 -14.48
C VAL A 100 8.87 -14.69 -13.03
N TYR A 101 8.74 -13.67 -12.16
CA TYR A 101 9.07 -13.65 -10.73
C TYR A 101 10.56 -13.56 -10.40
N ASP A 102 11.47 -13.65 -11.37
CA ASP A 102 12.89 -13.36 -11.12
C ASP A 102 13.10 -11.87 -10.77
N THR A 103 14.19 -11.60 -10.08
CA THR A 103 14.66 -10.24 -9.84
C THR A 103 15.93 -10.00 -10.61
N VAL A 104 15.90 -9.05 -11.53
CA VAL A 104 17.07 -8.57 -12.26
C VAL A 104 17.57 -7.26 -11.67
N THR A 105 18.84 -6.93 -11.94
CA THR A 105 19.36 -5.60 -11.69
C THR A 105 19.42 -4.87 -13.03
N LEU A 106 18.62 -3.82 -13.20
CA LEU A 106 18.64 -2.98 -14.40
C LEU A 106 19.81 -2.00 -14.33
N ALA A 107 20.43 -1.73 -15.47
CA ALA A 107 21.49 -0.75 -15.59
C ALA A 107 20.94 0.68 -15.39
N GLY A 108 21.75 1.54 -14.80
CA GLY A 108 21.43 2.95 -14.61
C GLY A 108 22.26 3.57 -13.49
N PRO A 109 22.30 4.90 -13.39
CA PRO A 109 22.85 5.60 -12.23
C PRO A 109 21.73 5.96 -11.22
N PRO A 110 21.55 5.25 -10.09
CA PRO A 110 22.17 3.96 -9.71
C PRO A 110 21.48 2.75 -10.35
N PRO A 111 22.14 1.55 -10.39
CA PRO A 111 21.51 0.29 -10.77
C PRO A 111 20.29 -0.01 -9.90
N GLN A 112 19.26 -0.62 -10.51
CA GLN A 112 17.95 -0.80 -9.87
C GLN A 112 17.53 -2.27 -9.89
N LYS A 113 17.15 -2.82 -8.74
CA LYS A 113 16.51 -4.13 -8.67
C LYS A 113 15.07 -4.03 -9.13
N GLN A 114 14.69 -4.91 -10.04
CA GLN A 114 13.33 -5.03 -10.55
C GLN A 114 12.88 -6.48 -10.52
N ARG A 115 11.78 -6.75 -9.81
CA ARG A 115 11.07 -8.02 -9.91
C ARG A 115 10.25 -8.03 -11.19
N LEU A 116 10.34 -9.14 -11.93
CA LEU A 116 9.66 -9.29 -13.21
C LEU A 116 8.31 -9.98 -13.02
N TRP A 117 7.28 -9.38 -13.58
CA TRP A 117 5.91 -9.85 -13.49
C TRP A 117 5.36 -10.22 -14.87
N PRO A 118 4.33 -11.09 -14.95
CA PRO A 118 3.51 -11.16 -16.16
C PRO A 118 2.96 -9.76 -16.50
N ARG A 119 2.70 -9.49 -17.75
CA ARG A 119 2.00 -8.25 -18.17
C ARG A 119 0.64 -8.19 -17.50
N HIS A 120 0.37 -7.12 -16.76
CA HIS A 120 -0.85 -6.98 -15.96
C HIS A 120 -1.26 -5.50 -15.82
N CYS A 121 -2.51 -5.26 -15.53
CA CYS A 121 -3.09 -3.94 -15.24
C CYS A 121 -2.66 -2.88 -16.25
N VAL A 122 -2.60 -3.25 -17.53
CA VAL A 122 -2.29 -2.31 -18.62
C VAL A 122 -3.38 -1.25 -18.69
N GLN A 123 -3.00 0.01 -18.85
CA GLN A 123 -3.91 1.14 -18.96
C GLN A 123 -5.06 0.84 -19.93
N ASP A 124 -6.27 1.22 -19.56
CA ASP A 124 -7.51 1.07 -20.34
C ASP A 124 -7.89 -0.39 -20.68
N SER A 125 -7.22 -1.39 -20.10
CA SER A 125 -7.59 -2.80 -20.26
C SER A 125 -8.60 -3.25 -19.21
N TRP A 126 -9.36 -4.31 -19.54
CA TRP A 126 -10.22 -5.00 -18.56
C TRP A 126 -9.44 -5.45 -17.31
N GLY A 127 -8.20 -5.89 -17.49
CA GLY A 127 -7.35 -6.35 -16.39
C GLY A 127 -7.07 -5.27 -15.35
N ALA A 128 -6.97 -4.01 -15.79
CA ALA A 128 -6.73 -2.85 -14.94
C ALA A 128 -7.99 -2.32 -14.24
N GLU A 129 -9.18 -2.78 -14.59
CA GLU A 129 -10.42 -2.36 -13.93
C GLU A 129 -10.54 -2.98 -12.55
N LEU A 130 -11.18 -2.26 -11.61
CA LEU A 130 -11.61 -2.83 -10.34
C LEU A 130 -12.59 -3.99 -10.57
N HIS A 131 -12.49 -5.02 -9.76
CA HIS A 131 -13.36 -6.19 -9.92
C HIS A 131 -14.84 -5.79 -9.82
N LYS A 132 -15.67 -6.32 -10.71
CA LYS A 132 -17.10 -5.96 -10.87
C LYS A 132 -17.94 -6.14 -9.61
N ASP A 133 -17.57 -7.09 -8.74
CA ASP A 133 -18.29 -7.40 -7.51
C ASP A 133 -17.79 -6.55 -6.31
N LEU A 134 -16.72 -5.76 -6.48
CA LEU A 134 -16.29 -4.79 -5.49
C LEU A 134 -17.21 -3.57 -5.52
N VAL A 135 -17.78 -3.23 -4.38
CA VAL A 135 -18.57 -2.01 -4.24
C VAL A 135 -17.64 -0.80 -4.35
N VAL A 136 -17.96 0.13 -5.27
CA VAL A 136 -17.26 1.41 -5.41
C VAL A 136 -18.19 2.52 -4.95
N VAL A 137 -17.86 3.16 -3.82
CA VAL A 137 -18.70 4.24 -3.27
C VAL A 137 -18.51 5.55 -4.06
N SER A 138 -19.58 6.30 -4.24
CA SER A 138 -19.63 7.46 -5.16
C SER A 138 -18.69 8.62 -4.76
N ASN A 139 -18.38 8.76 -3.49
CA ASN A 139 -17.52 9.84 -2.97
C ASN A 139 -16.07 9.40 -2.72
N ALA A 140 -15.68 8.22 -3.18
CA ALA A 140 -14.32 7.72 -3.05
C ALA A 140 -13.36 8.40 -4.01
N VAL A 141 -12.09 8.37 -3.63
CA VAL A 141 -10.99 8.85 -4.46
C VAL A 141 -10.26 7.66 -5.08
N LYS A 142 -10.08 7.67 -6.40
CA LYS A 142 -9.22 6.69 -7.10
C LYS A 142 -7.80 7.24 -7.22
N ILE A 143 -6.83 6.40 -6.89
CA ILE A 143 -5.39 6.72 -6.96
C ILE A 143 -4.76 5.76 -7.97
N TYR A 144 -4.22 6.29 -9.04
CA TYR A 144 -3.50 5.51 -10.04
C TYR A 144 -2.01 5.51 -9.72
N LYS A 145 -1.36 4.34 -9.78
CA LYS A 145 0.06 4.17 -9.55
C LYS A 145 0.73 3.34 -10.64
N GLY A 146 2.07 3.32 -10.69
CA GLY A 146 2.80 2.57 -11.71
C GLY A 146 2.61 3.11 -13.13
N THR A 147 2.37 4.42 -13.27
CA THR A 147 2.14 5.08 -14.56
C THR A 147 3.43 5.46 -15.30
N ASN A 148 4.58 5.40 -14.62
CA ASN A 148 5.87 5.67 -15.23
C ASN A 148 6.43 4.39 -15.85
N PRO A 149 6.71 4.32 -17.17
CA PRO A 149 7.22 3.11 -17.81
C PRO A 149 8.59 2.65 -17.27
N GLU A 150 9.39 3.55 -16.67
CA GLU A 150 10.77 3.27 -16.26
C GLU A 150 10.91 2.90 -14.76
N VAL A 151 9.86 3.08 -13.97
CA VAL A 151 9.92 2.86 -12.51
C VAL A 151 8.63 2.22 -12.02
N ASP A 152 8.76 1.06 -11.39
CA ASP A 152 7.63 0.35 -10.78
C ASP A 152 7.18 1.02 -9.47
N SER A 153 5.94 0.74 -9.06
CA SER A 153 5.30 1.39 -7.91
C SER A 153 4.46 0.38 -7.13
N TYR A 154 5.03 -0.18 -6.06
CA TYR A 154 4.27 -1.05 -5.17
C TYR A 154 3.40 -0.23 -4.21
N SER A 155 4.01 0.75 -3.54
CA SER A 155 3.29 1.63 -2.64
C SER A 155 2.32 2.55 -3.37
N VAL A 156 1.14 2.78 -2.77
CA VAL A 156 0.19 3.79 -3.24
C VAL A 156 0.69 5.21 -2.96
N PHE A 157 1.72 5.40 -2.14
CA PHE A 157 2.31 6.72 -1.86
C PHE A 157 3.35 7.13 -2.89
N TRP A 158 4.28 6.23 -3.26
CA TRP A 158 5.49 6.53 -4.03
C TRP A 158 5.81 5.41 -5.02
N ASP A 159 6.55 5.78 -6.07
CA ASP A 159 7.26 4.77 -6.86
C ASP A 159 8.37 4.08 -6.03
N ASN A 160 8.88 2.94 -6.51
CA ASN A 160 9.87 2.14 -5.79
C ASN A 160 11.21 2.86 -5.58
N ARG A 161 11.47 3.95 -6.30
CA ARG A 161 12.67 4.79 -6.17
C ARG A 161 12.44 6.04 -5.32
N LYS A 162 11.23 6.29 -4.85
CA LYS A 162 10.82 7.50 -4.11
C LYS A 162 11.06 8.79 -4.91
N LEU A 163 10.96 8.75 -6.24
CA LEU A 163 11.14 9.90 -7.13
C LEU A 163 9.83 10.65 -7.37
N THR A 164 8.73 9.91 -7.47
CA THR A 164 7.42 10.46 -7.79
C THR A 164 6.39 10.05 -6.75
N GLU A 165 5.72 11.03 -6.19
CA GLU A 165 4.61 10.86 -5.26
C GLU A 165 3.29 10.78 -6.02
N THR A 166 2.37 9.91 -5.59
CA THR A 166 0.99 9.96 -6.04
C THR A 166 0.21 11.07 -5.34
N THR A 167 -1.05 11.23 -5.69
CA THR A 167 -1.91 12.20 -5.00
C THR A 167 -2.41 11.72 -3.63
N LEU A 168 -2.12 10.48 -3.20
CA LEU A 168 -2.69 9.90 -1.98
C LEU A 168 -2.36 10.74 -0.74
N PHE A 169 -1.08 11.12 -0.55
CA PHE A 169 -0.67 11.85 0.64
C PHE A 169 -1.41 13.19 0.78
N SER A 170 -1.46 13.97 -0.31
CA SER A 170 -2.17 15.26 -0.33
C SER A 170 -3.69 15.08 -0.12
N GLN A 171 -4.28 14.05 -0.70
CA GLN A 171 -5.71 13.74 -0.52
C GLN A 171 -6.04 13.33 0.92
N LEU A 172 -5.19 12.50 1.55
CA LEU A 172 -5.33 12.13 2.96
C LEU A 172 -5.23 13.36 3.88
N GLN A 173 -4.26 14.25 3.60
CA GLN A 173 -4.12 15.51 4.35
C GLN A 173 -5.35 16.41 4.18
N ASN A 174 -5.85 16.58 2.97
CA ASN A 174 -7.04 17.40 2.68
C ASN A 174 -8.29 16.86 3.38
N LYS A 175 -8.42 15.53 3.51
CA LYS A 175 -9.50 14.89 4.27
C LYS A 175 -9.25 14.93 5.80
N GLY A 176 -8.07 15.36 6.22
CA GLY A 176 -7.67 15.40 7.63
C GLY A 176 -7.50 14.00 8.25
N ALA A 177 -7.21 13.00 7.43
CA ALA A 177 -7.01 11.62 7.89
C ALA A 177 -5.88 11.53 8.91
N THR A 178 -6.09 10.74 9.96
CA THR A 178 -5.12 10.43 11.01
C THR A 178 -4.82 8.93 11.05
N ASP A 179 -5.83 8.12 10.74
CA ASP A 179 -5.81 6.67 10.78
C ASP A 179 -6.08 6.13 9.39
N ILE A 180 -5.21 5.23 8.92
CA ILE A 180 -5.40 4.58 7.63
C ILE A 180 -5.60 3.09 7.85
N TYR A 181 -6.76 2.60 7.43
CA TYR A 181 -7.13 1.19 7.38
C TYR A 181 -6.83 0.68 5.98
N ILE A 182 -5.92 -0.28 5.86
CA ILE A 182 -5.38 -0.75 4.57
C ILE A 182 -5.74 -2.22 4.37
N CYS A 183 -6.19 -2.58 3.18
CA CYS A 183 -6.44 -3.95 2.77
C CYS A 183 -6.34 -4.10 1.24
N GLY A 184 -6.47 -5.31 0.73
CA GLY A 184 -6.53 -5.60 -0.72
C GLY A 184 -5.44 -6.53 -1.21
N LEU A 185 -4.89 -6.26 -2.39
CA LEU A 185 -3.97 -7.11 -3.12
C LEU A 185 -2.68 -6.37 -3.53
N ALA A 186 -1.50 -7.01 -3.57
CA ALA A 186 -1.21 -8.23 -2.84
C ALA A 186 -0.60 -7.86 -1.48
N TYR A 187 -0.92 -8.66 -0.45
CA TYR A 187 -0.54 -8.42 0.95
C TYR A 187 0.93 -8.07 1.14
N ASP A 188 1.79 -8.89 0.57
CA ASP A 188 3.25 -8.84 0.68
C ASP A 188 3.93 -7.97 -0.39
N VAL A 189 3.15 -7.32 -1.26
CA VAL A 189 3.65 -6.42 -2.30
C VAL A 189 3.04 -5.01 -2.09
N CYS A 190 1.95 -4.68 -2.78
CA CYS A 190 1.38 -3.33 -2.77
C CYS A 190 0.78 -2.95 -1.42
N VAL A 191 0.06 -3.86 -0.75
CA VAL A 191 -0.54 -3.61 0.57
C VAL A 191 0.56 -3.37 1.61
N GLY A 192 1.56 -4.23 1.67
CA GLY A 192 2.68 -4.12 2.60
C GLY A 192 3.52 -2.87 2.38
N ALA A 193 3.92 -2.59 1.13
CA ALA A 193 4.67 -1.38 0.80
C ALA A 193 3.90 -0.11 1.17
N THR A 194 2.58 -0.09 0.90
CA THR A 194 1.71 1.03 1.26
C THR A 194 1.61 1.21 2.78
N ALA A 195 1.48 0.11 3.54
CA ALA A 195 1.41 0.18 4.99
C ALA A 195 2.71 0.73 5.60
N VAL A 196 3.86 0.30 5.10
CA VAL A 196 5.18 0.81 5.54
C VAL A 196 5.32 2.30 5.24
N ASP A 197 4.93 2.74 4.05
CA ASP A 197 5.00 4.16 3.68
C ASP A 197 3.99 5.03 4.45
N ALA A 198 2.80 4.52 4.73
CA ALA A 198 1.84 5.18 5.61
C ALA A 198 2.42 5.42 7.01
N LEU A 199 3.09 4.38 7.57
CA LEU A 199 3.79 4.48 8.85
C LEU A 199 4.93 5.49 8.82
N ALA A 200 5.74 5.48 7.76
CA ALA A 200 6.85 6.43 7.57
C ALA A 200 6.33 7.87 7.39
N SER A 201 5.16 8.04 6.77
CA SER A 201 4.49 9.34 6.60
C SER A 201 3.79 9.83 7.87
N GLY A 202 3.87 9.07 8.97
CA GLY A 202 3.36 9.45 10.30
C GLY A 202 1.86 9.19 10.49
N PHE A 203 1.20 8.41 9.64
CA PHE A 203 -0.17 7.97 9.88
C PHE A 203 -0.22 6.83 10.89
N ARG A 204 -1.29 6.76 11.67
CA ARG A 204 -1.62 5.57 12.44
C ARG A 204 -2.17 4.54 11.44
N THR A 205 -1.48 3.42 11.28
CA THR A 205 -1.73 2.48 10.19
C THR A 205 -2.24 1.16 10.73
N ILE A 206 -3.36 0.74 10.20
CA ILE A 206 -4.06 -0.50 10.55
C ILE A 206 -4.16 -1.35 9.27
N LEU A 207 -3.58 -2.54 9.28
CA LEU A 207 -3.68 -3.50 8.19
C LEU A 207 -4.78 -4.51 8.54
N ILE A 208 -5.72 -4.74 7.62
CA ILE A 208 -6.85 -5.65 7.84
C ILE A 208 -6.52 -7.00 7.21
N ASP A 209 -6.24 -7.98 8.07
CA ASP A 209 -5.65 -9.27 7.69
C ASP A 209 -6.58 -10.11 6.80
N ASP A 210 -7.81 -10.31 7.23
CA ASP A 210 -8.81 -11.13 6.53
C ASP A 210 -9.38 -10.45 5.26
N CYS A 211 -9.12 -9.16 5.07
CA CYS A 211 -9.43 -8.41 3.86
C CYS A 211 -8.25 -8.31 2.88
N SER A 212 -7.19 -9.09 3.07
CA SER A 212 -5.99 -9.05 2.24
C SER A 212 -5.52 -10.45 1.87
N ARG A 213 -4.99 -10.60 0.65
CA ARG A 213 -4.40 -11.85 0.15
C ARG A 213 -3.07 -11.53 -0.53
N GLY A 214 -2.13 -12.47 -0.51
CA GLY A 214 -0.78 -12.26 -1.00
C GLY A 214 -0.26 -13.34 -1.94
N VAL A 215 0.99 -13.20 -2.34
CA VAL A 215 1.64 -14.04 -3.35
C VAL A 215 2.63 -15.05 -2.75
N ASP A 216 3.19 -14.77 -1.56
CA ASP A 216 4.12 -15.66 -0.85
C ASP A 216 3.86 -15.64 0.66
N LEU A 217 3.68 -16.82 1.28
CA LEU A 217 3.36 -16.93 2.71
C LEU A 217 4.48 -16.43 3.61
N VAL A 218 5.74 -16.61 3.21
CA VAL A 218 6.90 -16.15 4.00
C VAL A 218 6.98 -14.62 3.96
N ASP A 219 6.77 -14.02 2.78
CA ASP A 219 6.80 -12.57 2.63
C ASP A 219 5.56 -11.90 3.27
N ILE A 220 4.40 -12.58 3.33
CA ILE A 220 3.24 -12.13 4.12
C ILE A 220 3.62 -12.00 5.61
N GLU A 221 4.21 -13.04 6.21
CA GLU A 221 4.59 -13.00 7.63
C GLU A 221 5.71 -11.97 7.91
N LYS A 222 6.62 -11.79 6.98
CA LYS A 222 7.65 -10.74 7.04
C LYS A 222 7.01 -9.33 6.96
N THR A 223 6.01 -9.16 6.12
CA THR A 223 5.23 -7.91 6.02
C THR A 223 4.52 -7.61 7.33
N LYS A 224 3.84 -8.61 7.91
CA LYS A 224 3.20 -8.48 9.23
C LYS A 224 4.20 -8.05 10.30
N SER A 225 5.33 -8.74 10.37
CA SER A 225 6.41 -8.42 11.32
C SER A 225 6.95 -7.01 11.13
N THR A 226 7.10 -6.57 9.88
CA THR A 226 7.57 -5.21 9.54
C THR A 226 6.56 -4.14 9.97
N VAL A 227 5.27 -4.36 9.70
CA VAL A 227 4.20 -3.43 10.09
C VAL A 227 4.14 -3.29 11.62
N ILE A 228 4.15 -4.41 12.34
CA ILE A 228 4.14 -4.42 13.82
C ILE A 228 5.40 -3.75 14.38
N GLY A 229 6.58 -4.08 13.84
CA GLY A 229 7.86 -3.51 14.27
C GLY A 229 7.95 -1.98 14.09
N ASN A 230 7.17 -1.42 13.16
CA ASN A 230 7.03 0.02 12.94
C ASN A 230 5.81 0.64 13.66
N ASN A 231 5.26 -0.05 14.66
CA ASN A 231 4.09 0.38 15.45
C ASN A 231 2.80 0.51 14.63
N GLY A 232 2.66 -0.24 13.55
CA GLY A 232 1.39 -0.51 12.91
C GLY A 232 0.61 -1.60 13.65
N VAL A 233 -0.66 -1.75 13.33
CA VAL A 233 -1.55 -2.74 13.96
C VAL A 233 -2.14 -3.63 12.89
N ILE A 234 -2.24 -4.92 13.17
CA ILE A 234 -2.92 -5.91 12.33
C ILE A 234 -4.18 -6.36 13.03
N VAL A 235 -5.30 -6.33 12.32
CA VAL A 235 -6.63 -6.64 12.86
C VAL A 235 -7.44 -7.45 11.85
N ASN A 236 -8.49 -8.10 12.33
CA ASN A 236 -9.53 -8.66 11.46
C ASN A 236 -10.65 -7.64 11.22
N SER A 237 -11.38 -7.80 10.13
CA SER A 237 -12.50 -6.93 9.73
C SER A 237 -13.54 -6.72 10.86
N SER A 238 -13.81 -7.76 11.64
CA SER A 238 -14.73 -7.72 12.79
C SER A 238 -14.36 -6.70 13.88
N GLN A 239 -13.08 -6.29 13.96
CA GLN A 239 -12.57 -5.35 14.95
C GLN A 239 -12.62 -3.89 14.48
N VAL A 240 -12.68 -3.66 13.15
CA VAL A 240 -12.52 -2.35 12.52
C VAL A 240 -13.59 -1.36 12.97
N ARG A 241 -14.85 -1.78 13.02
CA ARG A 241 -15.96 -0.89 13.41
C ARG A 241 -15.76 -0.30 14.80
N ALA A 242 -15.38 -1.12 15.77
CA ALA A 242 -15.17 -0.66 17.15
C ALA A 242 -14.01 0.35 17.23
N MET A 243 -12.97 0.18 16.40
CA MET A 243 -11.84 1.12 16.31
C MET A 243 -12.24 2.45 15.69
N VAL A 244 -12.95 2.43 14.56
CA VAL A 244 -13.43 3.65 13.87
C VAL A 244 -14.39 4.45 14.75
N GLU A 245 -15.29 3.78 15.47
CA GLU A 245 -16.21 4.39 16.42
C GLU A 245 -15.54 4.81 17.75
N GLY A 246 -14.23 4.55 17.93
CA GLY A 246 -13.47 4.93 19.12
C GLY A 246 -13.73 4.10 20.37
N ARG A 247 -14.40 2.96 20.23
CA ARG A 247 -14.69 2.01 21.32
C ARG A 247 -13.54 1.04 21.60
N ASP A 248 -12.68 0.80 20.61
CA ASP A 248 -11.43 0.03 20.73
C ASP A 248 -10.26 0.95 20.36
N ARG A 249 -9.52 1.40 21.37
CA ARG A 249 -8.34 2.26 21.20
C ARG A 249 -7.08 1.46 21.46
N ARG A 250 -6.45 1.01 20.37
CA ARG A 250 -5.24 0.21 20.42
C ARG A 250 -4.08 1.00 21.04
N PRO A 251 -3.46 0.49 22.12
CA PRO A 251 -2.37 1.19 22.80
C PRO A 251 -1.13 1.36 21.91
N GLU A 252 -0.89 0.45 20.96
CA GLU A 252 0.20 0.50 20.00
C GLU A 252 0.16 1.79 19.15
N LEU A 253 -1.02 2.18 18.70
CA LEU A 253 -1.24 3.43 17.95
C LEU A 253 -1.01 4.67 18.82
N GLY A 254 -1.31 4.58 20.11
CA GLY A 254 -1.02 5.62 21.09
C GLY A 254 0.47 5.72 21.44
N TYR A 255 1.16 4.61 21.50
CA TYR A 255 2.59 4.57 21.80
C TYR A 255 3.44 5.29 20.75
N LYS A 256 3.16 5.06 19.46
CA LYS A 256 3.83 5.79 18.37
C LYS A 256 3.66 7.31 18.53
N LEU A 257 2.44 7.75 18.77
CA LEU A 257 2.14 9.18 19.02
C LEU A 257 2.94 9.73 20.21
N ALA A 258 3.01 8.98 21.31
CA ALA A 258 3.77 9.38 22.49
C ALA A 258 5.28 9.51 22.21
N LEU A 259 5.85 8.62 21.38
CA LEU A 259 7.26 8.71 20.96
C LEU A 259 7.53 9.98 20.13
N GLU A 260 6.64 10.31 19.19
CA GLU A 260 6.76 11.51 18.36
C GLU A 260 6.71 12.78 19.23
N ILE A 261 5.79 12.84 20.20
CA ILE A 261 5.71 13.94 21.18
C ILE A 261 7.01 14.08 21.97
N LYS A 262 7.53 12.97 22.49
CA LYS A 262 8.78 12.96 23.26
C LYS A 262 9.97 13.48 22.44
N HIS A 263 10.09 13.09 21.18
CA HIS A 263 11.16 13.56 20.30
C HIS A 263 11.04 15.06 20.01
N SER A 264 9.84 15.53 19.73
CA SER A 264 9.58 16.95 19.44
C SER A 264 9.89 17.84 20.66
N ILE A 265 9.54 17.43 21.88
CA ILE A 265 9.88 18.14 23.11
C ILE A 265 11.41 18.21 23.33
N ARG A 266 12.14 17.11 23.02
CA ARG A 266 13.59 17.09 23.15
C ARG A 266 14.29 18.01 22.14
N SER A 267 13.80 18.07 20.90
CA SER A 267 14.36 18.96 19.87
C SER A 267 14.19 20.45 20.25
N VAL A 268 13.03 20.80 20.79
CA VAL A 268 12.77 22.18 21.29
C VAL A 268 13.74 22.57 22.43
N ARG A 269 13.96 21.67 23.39
CA ARG A 269 14.89 21.96 24.52
C ARG A 269 16.34 22.11 24.06
N LYS A 270 16.77 21.42 22.99
CA LYS A 270 18.11 21.56 22.42
C LYS A 270 18.32 22.85 21.61
N SER A 271 17.24 23.40 21.01
CA SER A 271 17.31 24.66 20.26
C SER A 271 17.17 25.90 21.17
N SER A 272 16.89 25.72 22.45
CA SER A 272 16.75 26.81 23.47
C SER A 272 17.95 26.91 24.39
N GLN A 273 18.98 26.11 24.17
CA GLN A 273 20.32 26.19 24.78
C GLN A 273 21.37 26.64 23.77
#